data_90a54c8bd2568a96b7b8270ee1da31f5
#
_entry.id   90a54c8bd2568a96b7b8270ee1da31f5
#
_cell.length_a   1.000
_cell.length_b   1.000
_cell.length_c   1.000
_cell.angle_alpha   90.00
_cell.angle_beta   90.00
_cell.angle_gamma   90.00
#
_symmetry.space_group_name_H-M   'P 1'
#
loop_
_entity.id
_entity.type
_entity.pdbx_description
1 polymer ?
#
loop_
_entity_poly.entity_id
_entity_poly.type
_entity_poly.pdbx_seq_one_letter_code
_entity_poly.pdbx_strand_id
1 'polypeptide(L)'
;SWGWVGPHKFSIIHWDQEAAREYPQVFMRHEAAKDSVMVGPVKEKKDVKPSREPVLSKARVIDKNSPFYREAKQVLDGGLQEEDASNRRVILNYMEHFRMAYLTKDIDFLEQLFSEEALIVVGTVIRKAPSNERLYLSSEQVRYSVKSKREYLNHLKTIFKRNQRIDVKFNDFTIKRHPTKKGIYGVSVKQSYKSDIYSDEGYLFLLWDFRDQTAPKIHVRTWQPRMMDEYTPLPEQEIFNIGSFNLE
;
A
#
# COMPACT_ATOMS: atom_id res chain seq x y z
N SER A 1 13.96 31.21 -11.32
CA SER A 1 15.12 30.31 -11.46
C SER A 1 15.01 29.20 -10.42
N TRP A 2 14.72 28.00 -10.86
CA TRP A 2 14.64 26.82 -10.02
C TRP A 2 16.05 26.26 -9.85
N GLY A 3 16.65 26.50 -8.70
CA GLY A 3 17.94 25.93 -8.34
C GLY A 3 17.78 24.46 -7.97
N TRP A 4 18.16 23.57 -8.84
CA TRP A 4 18.42 22.18 -8.50
C TRP A 4 19.75 22.10 -7.76
N VAL A 5 19.72 21.65 -6.54
CA VAL A 5 20.93 21.40 -5.75
C VAL A 5 21.24 19.91 -5.81
N GLY A 6 22.27 19.58 -6.56
CA GLY A 6 23.06 18.37 -6.43
C GLY A 6 22.51 17.06 -7.00
N PRO A 7 23.41 16.21 -7.52
CA PRO A 7 23.05 14.89 -8.03
C PRO A 7 22.88 13.92 -6.87
N HIS A 8 21.68 13.78 -6.35
CA HIS A 8 21.38 12.66 -5.49
C HIS A 8 21.22 11.41 -6.35
N LYS A 9 22.10 10.44 -6.14
CA LYS A 9 22.00 9.11 -6.72
C LYS A 9 20.66 8.51 -6.32
N PHE A 10 19.79 8.33 -7.27
CA PHE A 10 18.49 7.71 -7.09
C PHE A 10 18.68 6.23 -6.75
N SER A 11 18.21 5.82 -5.64
CA SER A 11 18.06 4.41 -5.26
C SER A 11 16.62 4.10 -4.93
N ILE A 12 16.24 2.94 -5.16
CA ILE A 12 14.91 2.34 -5.27
C ILE A 12 14.41 1.71 -3.93
N ILE A 13 13.18 1.76 -3.43
CA ILE A 13 12.67 1.30 -2.11
C ILE A 13 11.88 -0.03 -2.13
N HIS A 14 11.98 -0.85 -1.09
CA HIS A 14 11.36 -2.14 -0.92
C HIS A 14 10.51 -2.26 0.37
N TRP A 15 9.46 -3.06 0.48
CA TRP A 15 8.70 -3.43 1.68
C TRP A 15 9.39 -4.56 2.46
N ASP A 16 9.32 -4.61 3.77
CA ASP A 16 10.19 -5.43 4.59
C ASP A 16 9.53 -6.54 5.44
N GLN A 17 10.36 -7.24 6.23
CA GLN A 17 9.95 -8.36 7.09
C GLN A 17 8.89 -8.03 8.14
N GLU A 18 8.64 -6.75 8.44
CA GLU A 18 7.61 -6.40 9.40
C GLU A 18 6.22 -6.36 8.78
N ALA A 19 6.14 -5.94 7.52
CA ALA A 19 4.96 -6.18 6.72
C ALA A 19 4.65 -7.68 6.67
N ALA A 20 5.70 -8.53 6.62
CA ALA A 20 5.59 -9.98 6.74
C ALA A 20 5.04 -10.48 8.08
N ARG A 21 5.34 -9.82 9.18
CA ARG A 21 4.81 -10.16 10.51
C ARG A 21 3.38 -9.70 10.72
N GLU A 22 3.00 -8.56 10.15
CA GLU A 22 1.60 -8.14 10.10
C GLU A 22 0.74 -8.98 9.13
N TYR A 23 1.38 -9.58 8.13
CA TYR A 23 0.74 -10.43 7.11
C TYR A 23 1.45 -11.78 6.98
N PRO A 24 1.50 -12.60 8.03
CA PRO A 24 2.32 -13.82 8.08
C PRO A 24 2.00 -14.85 7.01
N GLN A 25 0.81 -14.81 6.42
CA GLN A 25 0.40 -15.76 5.39
C GLN A 25 1.13 -15.57 4.05
N VAL A 26 1.71 -14.40 3.81
CA VAL A 26 2.48 -14.10 2.59
C VAL A 26 3.93 -14.61 2.71
N PHE A 27 4.43 -14.78 3.95
CA PHE A 27 5.85 -15.00 4.24
C PHE A 27 6.22 -16.40 4.76
N MET A 28 5.25 -17.27 5.00
CA MET A 28 5.46 -18.60 5.60
C MET A 28 6.26 -19.59 4.73
N ARG A 29 6.89 -19.19 3.62
CA ARG A 29 7.57 -20.13 2.72
C ARG A 29 9.07 -20.32 2.96
N HIS A 30 9.72 -19.59 3.86
CA HIS A 30 11.19 -19.67 3.98
C HIS A 30 11.76 -20.14 5.32
N GLU A 31 10.98 -20.44 6.34
CA GLU A 31 11.51 -20.87 7.65
C GLU A 31 11.15 -22.29 8.10
N ALA A 32 10.70 -23.14 7.20
CA ALA A 32 10.44 -24.55 7.54
C ALA A 32 11.67 -25.47 7.37
N ALA A 33 12.87 -24.95 7.58
CA ALA A 33 14.08 -25.80 7.59
C ALA A 33 15.18 -25.19 8.46
N LYS A 34 15.11 -25.45 9.77
CA LYS A 34 16.21 -25.65 10.73
C LYS A 34 15.72 -25.31 12.15
N ASP A 35 15.72 -26.20 12.99
CA ASP A 35 16.50 -26.77 14.00
C ASP A 35 15.65 -27.40 15.10
N SER A 36 15.75 -28.69 15.18
CA SER A 36 15.45 -29.48 16.37
C SER A 36 16.61 -29.36 17.35
N VAL A 37 16.42 -28.78 18.52
CA VAL A 37 17.28 -28.99 19.69
C VAL A 37 16.45 -29.03 20.98
N MET A 38 16.49 -30.18 21.55
CA MET A 38 16.39 -30.71 22.94
C MET A 38 15.92 -29.82 24.08
N VAL A 39 15.00 -30.41 24.79
CA VAL A 39 14.33 -29.97 26.01
C VAL A 39 15.20 -30.20 27.26
N GLY A 40 15.20 -29.25 28.16
CA GLY A 40 15.60 -29.40 29.56
C GLY A 40 14.55 -28.77 30.50
N PRO A 41 14.34 -29.26 31.73
CA PRO A 41 13.08 -29.07 32.46
C PRO A 41 12.97 -27.73 33.19
N VAL A 42 11.76 -27.21 33.17
CA VAL A 42 11.31 -25.95 33.72
C VAL A 42 10.97 -26.08 35.21
N LYS A 43 11.35 -25.08 35.98
CA LYS A 43 10.81 -24.80 37.32
C LYS A 43 9.68 -23.75 37.24
N GLU A 44 8.54 -24.11 37.80
CA GLU A 44 7.39 -23.23 38.01
C GLU A 44 7.74 -22.00 38.86
N LYS A 45 7.23 -20.85 38.47
CA LYS A 45 6.85 -19.75 39.36
C LYS A 45 5.54 -19.13 38.92
N LYS A 46 4.68 -18.99 39.93
CA LYS A 46 3.30 -18.51 39.88
C LYS A 46 3.19 -17.00 39.68
N ASP A 47 2.03 -16.65 39.14
CA ASP A 47 1.26 -15.44 39.30
C ASP A 47 1.84 -14.10 38.82
N VAL A 48 1.29 -13.60 37.70
CA VAL A 48 0.66 -12.27 37.61
C VAL A 48 -0.33 -12.24 36.42
N LYS A 49 -1.62 -12.05 36.69
CA LYS A 49 -2.62 -11.50 35.78
C LYS A 49 -2.44 -9.97 35.71
N PRO A 50 -2.84 -9.29 34.62
CA PRO A 50 -4.02 -9.53 33.81
C PRO A 50 -3.77 -9.61 32.31
N SER A 51 -4.43 -10.56 31.71
CA SER A 51 -4.70 -10.66 30.29
C SER A 51 -5.31 -9.36 29.76
N ARG A 52 -4.54 -8.60 29.01
CA ARG A 52 -5.11 -7.69 28.02
C ARG A 52 -5.41 -8.55 26.80
N GLU A 53 -6.67 -8.88 26.61
CA GLU A 53 -7.15 -9.40 25.33
C GLU A 53 -6.64 -8.49 24.21
N PRO A 54 -6.07 -9.05 23.12
CA PRO A 54 -5.77 -8.25 21.95
C PRO A 54 -7.11 -7.70 21.45
N VAL A 55 -7.28 -6.38 21.52
CA VAL A 55 -8.39 -5.70 20.88
C VAL A 55 -8.21 -5.98 19.39
N LEU A 56 -8.89 -6.99 18.87
CA LEU A 56 -9.05 -7.19 17.44
C LEU A 56 -9.61 -5.87 16.90
N SER A 57 -8.78 -5.11 16.22
CA SER A 57 -9.23 -3.93 15.50
C SER A 57 -10.29 -4.42 14.52
N LYS A 58 -11.55 -4.03 14.74
CA LYS A 58 -12.64 -4.35 13.81
C LYS A 58 -12.19 -3.97 12.42
N ALA A 59 -12.19 -4.94 11.49
CA ALA A 59 -11.89 -4.68 10.10
C ALA A 59 -12.77 -3.51 9.64
N ARG A 60 -12.13 -2.42 9.18
CA ARG A 60 -12.86 -1.26 8.70
C ARG A 60 -13.40 -1.57 7.33
N VAL A 61 -14.71 -1.54 7.19
CA VAL A 61 -15.37 -1.65 5.89
C VAL A 61 -15.17 -0.33 5.14
N ILE A 62 -14.89 -0.38 3.83
CA ILE A 62 -14.93 0.83 3.00
C ILE A 62 -16.35 1.38 3.01
N ASP A 63 -16.51 2.60 3.49
CA ASP A 63 -17.75 3.32 3.31
C ASP A 63 -17.85 3.78 1.84
N LYS A 64 -18.63 3.03 1.06
CA LYS A 64 -18.88 3.34 -0.36
C LYS A 64 -19.64 4.66 -0.55
N ASN A 65 -20.22 5.22 0.52
CA ASN A 65 -20.85 6.53 0.52
C ASN A 65 -19.88 7.66 0.85
N SER A 66 -18.66 7.35 1.30
CA SER A 66 -17.68 8.38 1.60
C SER A 66 -17.37 9.22 0.34
N PRO A 67 -17.21 10.55 0.48
CA PRO A 67 -16.91 11.42 -0.66
C PRO A 67 -15.67 10.96 -1.42
N PHE A 68 -14.62 10.57 -0.74
CA PHE A 68 -13.35 10.19 -1.36
C PHE A 68 -13.47 8.87 -2.15
N TYR A 69 -14.23 7.89 -1.66
CA TYR A 69 -14.50 6.68 -2.42
C TYR A 69 -15.25 7.01 -3.73
N ARG A 70 -16.30 7.84 -3.64
CA ARG A 70 -17.09 8.22 -4.82
C ARG A 70 -16.26 9.00 -5.83
N GLU A 71 -15.43 9.94 -5.39
CA GLU A 71 -14.52 10.70 -6.27
C GLU A 71 -13.50 9.78 -6.95
N ALA A 72 -12.86 8.87 -6.20
CA ALA A 72 -11.93 7.92 -6.77
C ALA A 72 -12.61 7.04 -7.83
N LYS A 73 -13.81 6.54 -7.54
CA LYS A 73 -14.58 5.73 -8.49
C LYS A 73 -14.95 6.54 -9.74
N GLN A 74 -15.38 7.78 -9.60
CA GLN A 74 -15.70 8.65 -10.74
C GLN A 74 -14.49 8.90 -11.63
N VAL A 75 -13.30 9.08 -11.04
CA VAL A 75 -12.07 9.26 -11.82
C VAL A 75 -11.63 7.98 -12.50
N LEU A 76 -11.71 6.84 -11.83
CA LEU A 76 -11.30 5.56 -12.40
C LEU A 76 -12.21 5.14 -13.54
N ASP A 77 -13.52 5.23 -13.36
CA ASP A 77 -14.53 4.76 -14.32
C ASP A 77 -14.78 5.77 -15.46
N GLY A 78 -14.83 7.06 -15.14
CA GLY A 78 -15.28 8.11 -16.07
C GLY A 78 -14.31 9.29 -16.24
N GLY A 79 -13.14 9.24 -15.64
CA GLY A 79 -12.14 10.32 -15.76
C GLY A 79 -11.57 10.40 -17.17
N LEU A 80 -11.34 11.63 -17.60
CA LEU A 80 -10.69 11.91 -18.88
C LEU A 80 -9.17 11.97 -18.71
N GLN A 81 -8.45 11.49 -19.71
CA GLN A 81 -6.99 11.61 -19.74
C GLN A 81 -6.58 13.08 -19.58
N GLU A 82 -5.62 13.36 -18.70
CA GLU A 82 -5.07 14.71 -18.61
C GLU A 82 -4.06 14.92 -19.73
N GLU A 83 -4.38 15.84 -20.63
CA GLU A 83 -3.56 16.16 -21.80
C GLU A 83 -2.74 17.43 -21.63
N ASP A 84 -3.12 18.30 -20.69
CA ASP A 84 -2.39 19.55 -20.44
C ASP A 84 -0.99 19.25 -19.89
N ALA A 85 0.01 19.69 -20.64
CA ALA A 85 1.42 19.41 -20.31
C ALA A 85 1.87 20.08 -19.01
N SER A 86 1.30 21.24 -18.64
CA SER A 86 1.63 21.95 -17.41
C SER A 86 1.07 21.20 -16.19
N ASN A 87 -0.20 20.79 -16.25
CA ASN A 87 -0.80 19.98 -15.20
C ASN A 87 -0.07 18.65 -15.01
N ARG A 88 0.20 17.96 -16.12
CA ARG A 88 0.96 16.70 -16.08
C ARG A 88 2.32 16.86 -15.42
N ARG A 89 3.03 17.94 -15.73
CA ARG A 89 4.36 18.22 -15.14
C ARG A 89 4.27 18.42 -13.65
N VAL A 90 3.29 19.19 -13.18
CA VAL A 90 3.07 19.42 -11.74
C VAL A 90 2.75 18.10 -11.03
N ILE A 91 1.85 17.31 -11.58
CA ILE A 91 1.44 16.02 -11.00
C ILE A 91 2.63 15.05 -10.94
N LEU A 92 3.37 14.91 -12.05
CA LEU A 92 4.54 14.02 -12.10
C LEU A 92 5.65 14.46 -11.13
N ASN A 93 5.82 15.77 -10.94
CA ASN A 93 6.77 16.30 -9.96
C ASN A 93 6.37 15.93 -8.53
N TYR A 94 5.08 16.00 -8.18
CA TYR A 94 4.60 15.56 -6.87
C TYR A 94 4.65 14.03 -6.70
N MET A 95 4.43 13.27 -7.76
CA MET A 95 4.64 11.82 -7.75
C MET A 95 6.12 11.47 -7.49
N GLU A 96 7.04 12.25 -8.05
CA GLU A 96 8.47 12.07 -7.78
C GLU A 96 8.82 12.45 -6.34
N HIS A 97 8.29 13.55 -5.81
CA HIS A 97 8.47 13.91 -4.40
C HIS A 97 7.88 12.84 -3.46
N PHE A 98 6.70 12.32 -3.79
CA PHE A 98 6.10 11.21 -3.06
C PHE A 98 7.00 9.98 -3.06
N ARG A 99 7.55 9.60 -4.20
CA ARG A 99 8.52 8.54 -4.33
C ARG A 99 9.77 8.81 -3.48
N MET A 100 10.34 10.00 -3.59
CA MET A 100 11.53 10.41 -2.84
C MET A 100 11.32 10.37 -1.32
N ALA A 101 10.11 10.67 -0.84
CA ALA A 101 9.82 10.61 0.59
C ALA A 101 9.97 9.18 1.16
N TYR A 102 9.67 8.16 0.36
CA TYR A 102 9.98 6.79 0.78
C TYR A 102 11.49 6.52 0.76
N LEU A 103 12.22 7.00 -0.25
CA LEU A 103 13.67 6.82 -0.34
C LEU A 103 14.40 7.45 0.84
N THR A 104 14.03 8.66 1.14
CA THR A 104 14.64 9.45 2.21
C THR A 104 14.02 9.18 3.58
N LYS A 105 12.96 8.36 3.60
CA LYS A 105 12.20 8.03 4.82
C LYS A 105 11.58 9.27 5.47
N ASP A 106 11.14 10.20 4.65
CA ASP A 106 10.56 11.48 5.08
C ASP A 106 9.08 11.30 5.48
N ILE A 107 8.88 10.88 6.70
CA ILE A 107 7.55 10.68 7.28
C ILE A 107 6.79 12.00 7.42
N ASP A 108 7.47 13.08 7.74
CA ASP A 108 6.84 14.38 7.97
C ASP A 108 6.24 14.93 6.66
N PHE A 109 6.96 14.75 5.57
CA PHE A 109 6.42 15.08 4.25
C PHE A 109 5.22 14.21 3.88
N LEU A 110 5.29 12.89 4.10
CA LEU A 110 4.16 11.99 3.84
C LEU A 110 2.95 12.34 4.71
N GLU A 111 3.17 12.70 5.98
CA GLU A 111 2.10 13.12 6.88
C GLU A 111 1.39 14.38 6.38
N GLN A 112 2.12 15.32 5.80
CA GLN A 112 1.57 16.53 5.20
C GLN A 112 0.79 16.25 3.90
N LEU A 113 1.22 15.27 3.10
CA LEU A 113 0.56 14.93 1.84
C LEU A 113 -0.79 14.26 2.01
N PHE A 114 -0.95 13.36 2.98
CA PHE A 114 -2.22 12.68 3.18
C PHE A 114 -3.23 13.58 3.90
N SER A 115 -4.46 13.63 3.40
CA SER A 115 -5.57 14.26 4.15
C SER A 115 -5.86 13.47 5.43
N GLU A 116 -6.44 14.12 6.44
CA GLU A 116 -6.71 13.48 7.74
C GLU A 116 -7.63 12.26 7.62
N GLU A 117 -8.62 12.35 6.73
CA GLU A 117 -9.59 11.28 6.46
C GLU A 117 -9.27 10.51 5.18
N ALA A 118 -7.98 10.45 4.80
CA ALA A 118 -7.58 9.73 3.60
C ALA A 118 -8.05 8.26 3.64
N LEU A 119 -8.64 7.81 2.54
CA LEU A 119 -9.00 6.40 2.33
C LEU A 119 -7.76 5.66 1.84
N ILE A 120 -7.17 4.85 2.71
CA ILE A 120 -6.00 4.04 2.39
C ILE A 120 -6.40 2.57 2.38
N VAL A 121 -6.27 1.93 1.23
CA VAL A 121 -6.63 0.52 1.01
C VAL A 121 -5.41 -0.26 0.57
N VAL A 122 -5.15 -1.37 1.25
CA VAL A 122 -4.02 -2.24 0.95
C VAL A 122 -4.53 -3.65 0.67
N GLY A 123 -4.22 -4.16 -0.51
CA GLY A 123 -4.51 -5.54 -0.90
C GLY A 123 -3.41 -6.48 -0.41
N THR A 124 -3.81 -7.61 0.15
CA THR A 124 -2.90 -8.66 0.61
C THR A 124 -3.38 -10.00 0.07
N VAL A 125 -2.47 -10.80 -0.45
CA VAL A 125 -2.78 -12.16 -0.91
C VAL A 125 -2.96 -13.07 0.30
N ILE A 126 -4.10 -13.75 0.35
CA ILE A 126 -4.38 -14.77 1.36
C ILE A 126 -4.59 -16.13 0.70
N ARG A 127 -4.05 -17.16 1.34
CA ARG A 127 -4.34 -18.55 0.97
C ARG A 127 -5.46 -19.07 1.84
N LYS A 128 -6.55 -19.53 1.24
CA LYS A 128 -7.52 -20.34 1.97
C LYS A 128 -6.93 -21.73 2.15
N ALA A 129 -6.85 -22.19 3.39
CA ALA A 129 -6.54 -23.59 3.66
C ALA A 129 -7.56 -24.47 2.91
N PRO A 130 -7.12 -25.58 2.24
CA PRO A 130 -8.05 -26.47 1.59
C PRO A 130 -9.01 -27.03 2.65
N SER A 131 -10.31 -26.77 2.49
CA SER A 131 -11.32 -27.48 3.24
C SER A 131 -11.27 -28.96 2.82
N ASN A 132 -11.42 -29.88 3.76
CA ASN A 132 -11.26 -31.33 3.55
C ASN A 132 -12.11 -31.92 2.40
N GLU A 133 -13.02 -31.17 1.84
CA GLU A 133 -13.92 -31.60 0.75
C GLU A 133 -13.47 -31.20 -0.66
N ARG A 134 -12.44 -30.34 -0.79
CA ARG A 134 -11.89 -29.92 -2.10
C ARG A 134 -10.37 -29.94 -2.09
N LEU A 135 -9.82 -31.13 -2.14
CA LEU A 135 -8.39 -31.43 -2.03
C LEU A 135 -7.48 -30.82 -3.11
N TYR A 136 -8.02 -30.12 -4.11
CA TYR A 136 -7.24 -29.72 -5.30
C TYR A 136 -7.39 -28.24 -5.73
N LEU A 137 -8.10 -27.41 -4.99
CA LEU A 137 -8.25 -26.00 -5.36
C LEU A 137 -7.92 -25.08 -4.17
N SER A 138 -6.63 -24.78 -4.01
CA SER A 138 -6.25 -23.61 -3.21
C SER A 138 -6.69 -22.36 -3.96
N SER A 139 -7.80 -21.75 -3.56
CA SER A 139 -8.19 -20.46 -4.11
C SER A 139 -7.45 -19.36 -3.37
N GLU A 140 -6.42 -18.83 -3.96
CA GLU A 140 -5.78 -17.61 -3.47
C GLU A 140 -6.70 -16.43 -3.79
N GLN A 141 -6.82 -15.51 -2.86
CA GLN A 141 -7.68 -14.32 -3.00
C GLN A 141 -6.92 -13.11 -2.48
N VAL A 142 -7.18 -11.97 -3.09
CA VAL A 142 -6.72 -10.70 -2.54
C VAL A 142 -7.74 -10.22 -1.51
N ARG A 143 -7.28 -10.02 -0.29
CA ARG A 143 -8.05 -9.35 0.77
C ARG A 143 -7.62 -7.90 0.85
N TYR A 144 -8.58 -7.01 0.91
CA TYR A 144 -8.32 -5.58 1.05
C TYR A 144 -8.59 -5.12 2.48
N SER A 145 -7.64 -4.39 3.05
CA SER A 145 -7.77 -3.78 4.38
C SER A 145 -7.76 -2.26 4.28
N VAL A 146 -8.63 -1.62 5.05
CA VAL A 146 -8.69 -0.16 5.16
C VAL A 146 -7.85 0.28 6.36
N LYS A 147 -6.94 1.22 6.11
CA LYS A 147 -6.09 1.83 7.14
C LYS A 147 -6.45 3.30 7.31
N SER A 148 -6.38 3.81 8.52
CA SER A 148 -6.36 5.26 8.72
C SER A 148 -5.00 5.83 8.34
N LYS A 149 -4.92 7.15 8.08
CA LYS A 149 -3.65 7.87 7.90
C LYS A 149 -2.66 7.54 9.00
N ARG A 150 -3.11 7.59 10.26
CA ARG A 150 -2.26 7.32 11.43
C ARG A 150 -1.71 5.89 11.46
N GLU A 151 -2.56 4.89 11.20
CA GLU A 151 -2.14 3.48 11.15
C GLU A 151 -1.11 3.26 10.04
N TYR A 152 -1.38 3.80 8.86
CA TYR A 152 -0.49 3.70 7.71
C TYR A 152 0.88 4.34 7.98
N LEU A 153 0.92 5.58 8.49
CA LEU A 153 2.16 6.28 8.78
C LEU A 153 2.94 5.64 9.92
N ASN A 154 2.28 5.12 10.96
CA ASN A 154 2.95 4.38 12.04
C ASN A 154 3.60 3.10 11.51
N HIS A 155 2.91 2.41 10.59
CA HIS A 155 3.47 1.25 9.92
C HIS A 155 4.72 1.64 9.11
N LEU A 156 4.64 2.71 8.30
CA LEU A 156 5.80 3.21 7.56
C LEU A 156 6.96 3.63 8.48
N LYS A 157 6.68 4.30 9.61
CA LYS A 157 7.72 4.65 10.60
C LYS A 157 8.48 3.42 11.07
N THR A 158 7.79 2.33 11.28
CA THR A 158 8.40 1.06 11.69
C THR A 158 9.24 0.46 10.57
N ILE A 159 8.71 0.42 9.34
CA ILE A 159 9.43 -0.03 8.14
C ILE A 159 10.71 0.79 7.95
N PHE A 160 10.61 2.11 7.98
CA PHE A 160 11.73 3.03 7.76
C PHE A 160 12.85 2.89 8.80
N LYS A 161 12.51 2.54 10.04
CA LYS A 161 13.50 2.29 11.09
C LYS A 161 14.29 1.00 10.88
N ARG A 162 13.69 0.00 10.27
CA ARG A 162 14.27 -1.34 10.15
C ARG A 162 15.08 -1.56 8.88
N ASN A 163 14.84 -0.77 7.85
CA ASN A 163 15.52 -0.92 6.57
C ASN A 163 16.60 0.14 6.38
N GLN A 164 17.78 -0.27 5.93
CA GLN A 164 18.83 0.66 5.53
C GLN A 164 18.53 1.23 4.16
N ARG A 165 18.16 0.37 3.25
CA ARG A 165 17.80 0.73 1.87
C ARG A 165 16.36 0.45 1.59
N ILE A 166 15.82 1.36 0.92
CA ILE A 166 14.44 1.30 0.44
C ILE A 166 14.40 1.88 -0.99
N ASP A 167 13.81 1.20 -1.98
CA ASP A 167 13.77 1.52 -3.42
C ASP A 167 12.33 1.44 -4.00
N VAL A 168 11.75 2.49 -4.61
CA VAL A 168 10.46 2.45 -5.33
C VAL A 168 10.64 2.92 -6.76
N LYS A 169 10.07 2.19 -7.70
CA LYS A 169 9.91 2.64 -9.09
C LYS A 169 8.45 2.76 -9.44
N PHE A 170 8.13 3.80 -10.16
CA PHE A 170 6.83 3.97 -10.78
C PHE A 170 6.96 3.86 -12.29
N ASN A 171 6.15 3.02 -12.90
CA ASN A 171 6.08 2.82 -14.34
C ASN A 171 4.62 2.91 -14.79
N ASP A 172 4.42 3.05 -16.11
CA ASP A 172 3.10 3.00 -16.74
C ASP A 172 2.12 4.00 -16.13
N PHE A 173 2.52 5.28 -16.11
CA PHE A 173 1.69 6.36 -15.59
C PHE A 173 0.43 6.59 -16.42
N THR A 174 -0.72 6.53 -15.78
CA THR A 174 -1.98 7.03 -16.31
C THR A 174 -2.49 8.14 -15.40
N ILE A 175 -2.71 9.33 -15.96
CA ILE A 175 -3.20 10.50 -15.23
C ILE A 175 -4.57 10.85 -15.80
N LYS A 176 -5.62 10.75 -14.97
CA LYS A 176 -6.99 11.11 -15.32
C LYS A 176 -7.45 12.29 -14.48
N ARG A 177 -8.10 13.27 -15.11
CA ARG A 177 -8.80 14.35 -14.40
C ARG A 177 -10.19 13.91 -13.99
N HIS A 178 -10.67 14.43 -12.87
CA HIS A 178 -12.04 14.20 -12.44
C HIS A 178 -13.02 14.77 -13.48
N PRO A 179 -14.11 14.06 -13.83
CA PRO A 179 -15.00 14.49 -14.92
C PRO A 179 -15.69 15.84 -14.67
N THR A 180 -15.92 16.22 -13.42
CA THR A 180 -16.66 17.43 -13.06
C THR A 180 -15.93 18.36 -12.09
N LYS A 181 -14.91 17.88 -11.36
CA LYS A 181 -14.19 18.67 -10.34
C LYS A 181 -12.80 19.04 -10.84
N LYS A 182 -12.60 20.33 -11.11
CA LYS A 182 -11.29 20.85 -11.48
C LYS A 182 -10.30 20.71 -10.31
N GLY A 183 -9.05 20.36 -10.63
CA GLY A 183 -7.98 20.22 -9.64
C GLY A 183 -7.94 18.87 -8.94
N ILE A 184 -8.85 17.95 -9.23
CA ILE A 184 -8.84 16.57 -8.73
C ILE A 184 -8.36 15.63 -9.83
N TYR A 185 -7.36 14.81 -9.52
CA TYR A 185 -6.73 13.90 -10.45
C TYR A 185 -6.52 12.51 -9.86
N GLY A 186 -6.73 11.48 -10.65
CA GLY A 186 -6.31 10.12 -10.33
C GLY A 186 -5.04 9.77 -11.07
N VAL A 187 -4.07 9.24 -10.34
CA VAL A 187 -2.82 8.73 -10.89
C VAL A 187 -2.73 7.24 -10.63
N SER A 188 -2.68 6.46 -11.70
CA SER A 188 -2.48 5.02 -11.67
C SER A 188 -1.09 4.70 -12.17
N VAL A 189 -0.36 3.84 -11.45
CA VAL A 189 1.00 3.42 -11.81
C VAL A 189 1.22 1.95 -11.47
N LYS A 190 2.14 1.30 -12.16
CA LYS A 190 2.78 0.09 -11.67
C LYS A 190 3.90 0.49 -10.72
N GLN A 191 3.87 -0.05 -9.51
CA GLN A 191 4.88 0.17 -8.49
C GLN A 191 5.73 -1.10 -8.35
N SER A 192 7.02 -0.95 -8.48
CA SER A 192 7.98 -1.92 -7.99
C SER A 192 8.58 -1.40 -6.70
N TYR A 193 8.64 -2.26 -5.74
CA TYR A 193 9.14 -1.97 -4.41
C TYR A 193 10.20 -3.01 -4.01
N LYS A 194 11.35 -2.63 -3.41
CA LYS A 194 12.46 -3.51 -3.04
C LYS A 194 13.27 -3.02 -1.82
N SER A 195 13.42 -3.73 -0.68
CA SER A 195 14.29 -3.44 0.48
C SER A 195 15.45 -4.41 0.61
N ASP A 196 16.15 -4.33 1.73
CA ASP A 196 17.25 -5.26 2.02
C ASP A 196 16.78 -6.73 2.05
N ILE A 197 15.51 -6.95 2.34
CA ILE A 197 14.97 -8.30 2.64
C ILE A 197 13.64 -8.64 1.96
N TYR A 198 13.02 -7.70 1.27
CA TYR A 198 11.71 -7.91 0.63
C TYR A 198 11.61 -7.20 -0.72
N SER A 199 10.81 -7.73 -1.62
CA SER A 199 10.43 -7.05 -2.85
C SER A 199 9.03 -7.47 -3.29
N ASP A 200 8.27 -6.50 -3.83
CA ASP A 200 7.03 -6.78 -4.50
C ASP A 200 6.79 -5.87 -5.70
N GLU A 201 5.78 -6.22 -6.48
CA GLU A 201 5.26 -5.42 -7.59
C GLU A 201 3.74 -5.38 -7.49
N GLY A 202 3.19 -4.22 -7.78
CA GLY A 202 1.75 -4.04 -7.71
C GLY A 202 1.26 -2.81 -8.44
N TYR A 203 -0.02 -2.54 -8.24
CA TYR A 203 -0.73 -1.43 -8.86
C TYR A 203 -1.09 -0.41 -7.77
N LEU A 204 -0.56 0.81 -7.91
CA LEU A 204 -0.82 1.92 -7.01
C LEU A 204 -1.76 2.92 -7.71
N PHE A 205 -2.84 3.28 -7.03
CA PHE A 205 -3.68 4.40 -7.41
C PHE A 205 -3.67 5.46 -6.32
N LEU A 206 -3.55 6.72 -6.71
CA LEU A 206 -3.62 7.89 -5.84
C LEU A 206 -4.66 8.88 -6.38
N LEU A 207 -5.59 9.29 -5.52
CA LEU A 207 -6.46 10.44 -5.79
C LEU A 207 -5.84 11.69 -5.18
N TRP A 208 -5.43 12.59 -6.06
CA TRP A 208 -4.81 13.86 -5.69
C TRP A 208 -5.78 15.01 -5.76
N ASP A 209 -5.67 15.92 -4.80
CA ASP A 209 -6.33 17.23 -4.76
C ASP A 209 -5.29 18.34 -4.90
N PHE A 210 -5.30 19.00 -6.05
CA PHE A 210 -4.45 20.15 -6.38
C PHE A 210 -5.23 21.47 -6.38
N ARG A 211 -6.41 21.54 -5.76
CA ARG A 211 -7.15 22.80 -5.65
C ARG A 211 -6.37 23.84 -4.86
N ASP A 212 -5.63 23.42 -3.85
CA ASP A 212 -4.54 24.20 -3.28
C ASP A 212 -3.20 23.69 -3.85
N GLN A 213 -2.64 24.42 -4.80
CA GLN A 213 -1.39 24.05 -5.45
C GLN A 213 -0.15 24.19 -4.55
N THR A 214 -0.27 24.91 -3.45
CA THR A 214 0.81 25.10 -2.47
C THR A 214 0.88 23.95 -1.45
N ALA A 215 -0.25 23.28 -1.24
CA ALA A 215 -0.39 22.18 -0.28
C ALA A 215 -1.31 21.07 -0.81
N PRO A 216 -0.97 20.42 -1.94
CA PRO A 216 -1.79 19.37 -2.50
C PRO A 216 -1.92 18.18 -1.53
N LYS A 217 -3.05 17.47 -1.62
CA LYS A 217 -3.40 16.37 -0.74
C LYS A 217 -3.67 15.09 -1.50
N ILE A 218 -3.35 13.96 -0.88
CA ILE A 218 -3.78 12.63 -1.30
C ILE A 218 -5.02 12.26 -0.47
N HIS A 219 -6.15 12.07 -1.13
CA HIS A 219 -7.41 11.67 -0.50
C HIS A 219 -7.64 10.17 -0.52
N VAL A 220 -7.13 9.49 -1.54
CA VAL A 220 -7.24 8.03 -1.66
C VAL A 220 -5.90 7.45 -2.07
N ARG A 221 -5.52 6.37 -1.43
CA ARG A 221 -4.42 5.50 -1.84
C ARG A 221 -4.93 4.06 -1.87
N THR A 222 -4.82 3.40 -3.02
CA THR A 222 -5.04 1.96 -3.07
C THR A 222 -3.81 1.25 -3.60
N TRP A 223 -3.53 0.09 -3.06
CA TRP A 223 -2.47 -0.78 -3.55
C TRP A 223 -2.99 -2.20 -3.73
N GLN A 224 -2.67 -2.79 -4.87
CA GLN A 224 -3.05 -4.15 -5.26
C GLN A 224 -1.80 -4.94 -5.64
N PRO A 225 -1.63 -6.19 -5.19
CA PRO A 225 -0.53 -7.02 -5.63
C PRO A 225 -0.66 -7.35 -7.12
N ARG A 226 0.46 -7.43 -7.83
CA ARG A 226 0.49 -7.84 -9.23
C ARG A 226 0.13 -9.32 -9.42
N MET A 227 0.57 -10.15 -8.48
CA MET A 227 0.41 -11.60 -8.53
C MET A 227 -0.45 -12.07 -7.35
N MET A 228 -1.36 -12.97 -7.59
CA MET A 228 -2.16 -13.63 -6.56
C MET A 228 -1.41 -14.85 -5.98
N ASP A 229 -0.60 -15.49 -6.80
CA ASP A 229 0.34 -16.55 -6.42
C ASP A 229 1.59 -16.50 -7.31
N GLU A 230 2.43 -17.53 -7.26
CA GLU A 230 3.67 -17.62 -8.04
C GLU A 230 3.43 -17.58 -9.56
N TYR A 231 2.25 -17.99 -10.04
CA TYR A 231 1.94 -18.14 -11.45
C TYR A 231 0.70 -17.36 -11.92
N THR A 232 -0.15 -16.94 -10.99
CA THR A 232 -1.45 -16.32 -11.30
C THR A 232 -1.40 -14.82 -11.11
N PRO A 233 -1.45 -14.02 -12.20
CA PRO A 233 -1.55 -12.57 -12.08
C PRO A 233 -2.93 -12.14 -11.56
N LEU A 234 -3.01 -10.94 -10.99
CA LEU A 234 -4.28 -10.30 -10.70
C LEU A 234 -5.07 -10.13 -12.01
N PRO A 235 -6.35 -10.55 -12.08
CA PRO A 235 -7.17 -10.41 -13.29
C PRO A 235 -7.26 -8.94 -13.74
N GLU A 236 -7.15 -8.70 -15.05
CA GLU A 236 -7.15 -7.33 -15.62
C GLU A 236 -8.39 -6.52 -15.22
N GLN A 237 -9.56 -7.14 -15.15
CA GLN A 237 -10.81 -6.49 -14.75
C GLN A 237 -10.84 -6.07 -13.26
N GLU A 238 -9.94 -6.58 -12.45
CA GLU A 238 -9.80 -6.21 -11.03
C GLU A 238 -8.77 -5.09 -10.82
N ILE A 239 -7.88 -4.87 -11.78
CA ILE A 239 -6.84 -3.85 -11.69
C ILE A 239 -7.49 -2.46 -11.65
N PHE A 240 -7.20 -1.70 -10.58
CA PHE A 240 -7.79 -0.39 -10.30
C PHE A 240 -9.33 -0.38 -10.19
N ASN A 241 -9.97 -1.53 -10.06
CA ASN A 241 -11.40 -1.61 -9.85
C ASN A 241 -11.73 -1.61 -8.35
N ILE A 242 -11.86 -0.42 -7.77
CA ILE A 242 -12.17 -0.29 -6.34
C ILE A 242 -13.56 -0.81 -5.97
N GLY A 243 -14.45 -0.97 -6.94
CA GLY A 243 -15.79 -1.54 -6.74
C GLY A 243 -15.77 -3.06 -6.47
N SER A 244 -14.72 -3.76 -6.93
CA SER A 244 -14.55 -5.20 -6.77
C SER A 244 -13.77 -5.58 -5.49
N PHE A 245 -13.30 -4.62 -4.70
CA PHE A 245 -12.53 -4.92 -3.50
C PHE A 245 -13.35 -5.71 -2.49
N ASN A 246 -12.93 -6.95 -2.25
CA ASN A 246 -13.51 -7.80 -1.20
C ASN A 246 -12.99 -7.34 0.16
N LEU A 247 -13.88 -6.72 0.90
CA LEU A 247 -13.64 -6.22 2.24
C LEU A 247 -14.36 -7.16 3.20
N GLU A 248 -13.61 -7.80 4.06
CA GLU A 248 -14.14 -8.54 5.20
C GLU A 248 -13.73 -7.86 6.50
#